data_e3d53d6b49916f1e1c208a340c470b4f
#
_entry.id   e3d53d6b49916f1e1c208a340c470b4f
#
_cell.length_a   1.000
_cell.length_b   1.000
_cell.length_c   1.000
_cell.angle_alpha   90.00
_cell.angle_beta   90.00
_cell.angle_gamma   90.00
#
_symmetry.space_group_name_H-M   'P 1'
#
loop_
_entity.id
_entity.type
_entity.pdbx_description
1 polymer ?
#
loop_
_entity_poly.entity_id
_entity_poly.type
_entity_poly.pdbx_seq_one_letter_code
_entity_poly.pdbx_strand_id
1 'polypeptide(L)'
;LSVSQPSICAQIQSLAEALGEDLFHRRGRNLALTETGQMVFGYADEIFSLGQELLSAVKQRPTTRALRLNVGIADSFPKLLTYEILKPVFDLPTPVQVICREGKVEDLLAQLATLRLDIVFGDEPASTALKFKTFNHLLGASGVTFCAVPALARKLEKGFPKSLNDAPALLPTQNT
;
A
#
# COMPACT_ATOMS: atom_id res chain seq x y z
N LEU A 1 19.85 -20.12 -13.31
CA LEU A 1 20.98 -20.16 -12.40
C LEU A 1 20.79 -21.33 -11.44
N SER A 2 21.62 -22.41 -11.59
CA SER A 2 21.62 -23.57 -10.70
C SER A 2 22.49 -23.26 -9.47
N VAL A 3 22.02 -22.40 -8.57
CA VAL A 3 22.71 -22.09 -7.33
C VAL A 3 22.15 -23.00 -6.23
N SER A 4 23.02 -23.68 -5.48
CA SER A 4 22.58 -24.56 -4.40
C SER A 4 22.10 -23.74 -3.19
N GLN A 5 21.17 -24.32 -2.42
CA GLN A 5 20.63 -23.66 -1.22
C GLN A 5 21.74 -23.25 -0.21
N PRO A 6 22.79 -24.05 0.07
CA PRO A 6 23.90 -23.62 0.93
C PRO A 6 24.65 -22.40 0.40
N SER A 7 24.83 -22.30 -0.92
CA SER A 7 25.51 -21.14 -1.54
C SER A 7 24.69 -19.86 -1.40
N ILE A 8 23.37 -19.95 -1.50
CA ILE A 8 22.47 -18.80 -1.30
C ILE A 8 22.56 -18.33 0.16
N CYS A 9 22.50 -19.24 1.12
CA CYS A 9 22.61 -18.91 2.54
C CYS A 9 23.94 -18.21 2.86
N ALA A 10 25.05 -18.71 2.31
CA ALA A 10 26.37 -18.11 2.52
C ALA A 10 26.46 -16.69 1.92
N GLN A 11 25.90 -16.46 0.74
CA GLN A 11 25.88 -15.14 0.11
C GLN A 11 25.05 -14.14 0.90
N ILE A 12 23.88 -14.56 1.41
CA ILE A 12 23.01 -13.73 2.25
C ILE A 12 23.73 -13.39 3.55
N GLN A 13 24.41 -14.34 4.15
CA GLN A 13 25.17 -14.11 5.38
C GLN A 13 26.32 -13.12 5.14
N SER A 14 27.08 -13.28 4.07
CA SER A 14 28.13 -12.33 3.69
C SER A 14 27.59 -10.91 3.45
N LEU A 15 26.38 -10.79 2.89
CA LEU A 15 25.72 -9.50 2.71
C LEU A 15 25.33 -8.89 4.07
N ALA A 16 24.77 -9.68 4.99
CA ALA A 16 24.42 -9.24 6.33
C ALA A 16 25.66 -8.76 7.11
N GLU A 17 26.76 -9.51 7.02
CA GLU A 17 28.06 -9.15 7.63
C GLU A 17 28.63 -7.84 7.04
N ALA A 18 28.52 -7.65 5.72
CA ALA A 18 28.98 -6.43 5.05
C ALA A 18 28.15 -5.20 5.43
N LEU A 19 26.86 -5.37 5.72
CA LEU A 19 25.96 -4.31 6.16
C LEU A 19 26.01 -4.07 7.67
N GLY A 20 26.57 -5.01 8.44
CA GLY A 20 26.60 -4.94 9.90
C GLY A 20 25.25 -5.18 10.58
N GLU A 21 24.27 -5.76 9.85
CA GLU A 21 22.89 -5.90 10.31
C GLU A 21 22.32 -7.27 9.93
N ASP A 22 21.55 -7.85 10.83
CA ASP A 22 20.82 -9.09 10.54
C ASP A 22 19.68 -8.84 9.57
N LEU A 23 19.68 -9.55 8.45
CA LEU A 23 18.61 -9.46 7.43
C LEU A 23 17.44 -10.41 7.70
N PHE A 24 17.65 -11.45 8.50
CA PHE A 24 16.66 -12.47 8.83
C PHE A 24 16.64 -12.76 10.33
N HIS A 25 15.45 -13.06 10.85
CA HIS A 25 15.27 -13.59 12.20
C HIS A 25 14.42 -14.86 12.17
N ARG A 26 14.55 -15.68 13.20
CA ARG A 26 13.71 -16.89 13.35
C ARG A 26 12.36 -16.53 13.96
N ARG A 27 11.27 -16.92 13.28
CA ARG A 27 9.91 -16.87 13.78
C ARG A 27 9.35 -18.30 13.88
N GLY A 28 9.58 -18.94 15.02
CA GLY A 28 9.28 -20.36 15.20
C GLY A 28 10.19 -21.25 14.33
N ARG A 29 9.59 -22.05 13.45
CA ARG A 29 10.30 -22.92 12.49
C ARG A 29 10.68 -22.21 11.18
N ASN A 30 10.14 -21.01 10.95
CA ASN A 30 10.33 -20.27 9.71
C ASN A 30 11.36 -19.15 9.88
N LEU A 31 11.99 -18.80 8.76
CA LEU A 31 12.84 -17.62 8.64
C LEU A 31 11.99 -16.45 8.14
N ALA A 32 12.07 -15.30 8.80
CA ALA A 32 11.39 -14.08 8.40
C ALA A 32 12.40 -12.95 8.24
N LEU A 33 12.14 -12.01 7.33
CA LEU A 33 12.97 -10.82 7.17
C LEU A 33 12.84 -9.93 8.41
N THR A 34 13.97 -9.34 8.85
CA THR A 34 14.00 -8.24 9.80
C THR A 34 13.47 -6.96 9.11
N GLU A 35 13.32 -5.87 9.85
CA GLU A 35 12.96 -4.57 9.29
C GLU A 35 14.04 -4.11 8.28
N THR A 36 15.32 -4.22 8.66
CA THR A 36 16.46 -3.98 7.78
C THR A 36 16.46 -4.93 6.57
N GLY A 37 16.19 -6.22 6.80
CA GLY A 37 16.09 -7.21 5.72
C GLY A 37 15.02 -6.88 4.70
N GLN A 38 13.91 -6.30 5.14
CA GLN A 38 12.81 -5.87 4.26
C GLN A 38 13.20 -4.65 3.42
N MET A 39 13.90 -3.69 4.03
CA MET A 39 14.43 -2.51 3.33
C MET A 39 15.44 -2.96 2.27
N VAL A 40 16.41 -3.80 2.64
CA VAL A 40 17.44 -4.34 1.74
C VAL A 40 16.80 -5.13 0.59
N PHE A 41 15.76 -5.91 0.87
CA PHE A 41 15.03 -6.64 -0.17
C PHE A 41 14.36 -5.69 -1.19
N GLY A 42 13.80 -4.56 -0.73
CA GLY A 42 13.23 -3.53 -1.61
C GLY A 42 14.29 -2.97 -2.57
N TYR A 43 15.42 -2.52 -2.03
CA TYR A 43 16.53 -2.02 -2.86
C TYR A 43 17.10 -3.09 -3.80
N ALA A 44 17.23 -4.33 -3.33
CA ALA A 44 17.70 -5.44 -4.18
C ALA A 44 16.75 -5.66 -5.38
N ASP A 45 15.44 -5.66 -5.15
CA ASP A 45 14.46 -5.81 -6.23
C ASP A 45 14.56 -4.69 -7.27
N GLU A 46 14.77 -3.45 -6.84
CA GLU A 46 15.01 -2.31 -7.73
C GLU A 46 16.31 -2.44 -8.53
N ILE A 47 17.43 -2.78 -7.87
CA ILE A 47 18.74 -2.94 -8.52
C ILE A 47 18.69 -4.06 -9.58
N PHE A 48 18.15 -5.22 -9.23
CA PHE A 48 18.02 -6.33 -10.18
C PHE A 48 17.05 -6.01 -11.32
N SER A 49 16.04 -5.23 -11.02
CA SER A 49 15.09 -4.72 -12.01
C SER A 49 15.76 -3.82 -13.03
N LEU A 50 16.52 -2.85 -12.57
CA LEU A 50 17.28 -1.92 -13.42
C LEU A 50 18.34 -2.69 -14.24
N GLY A 51 18.98 -3.70 -13.65
CA GLY A 51 19.89 -4.59 -14.35
C GLY A 51 19.23 -5.34 -15.50
N GLN A 52 18.00 -5.82 -15.31
CA GLN A 52 17.22 -6.47 -16.37
C GLN A 52 16.82 -5.49 -17.49
N GLU A 53 16.48 -4.26 -17.13
CA GLU A 53 16.19 -3.20 -18.10
C GLU A 53 17.40 -2.90 -18.97
N LEU A 54 18.58 -2.74 -18.35
CA LEU A 54 19.84 -2.53 -19.07
C LEU A 54 20.11 -3.66 -20.06
N LEU A 55 20.01 -4.92 -19.61
CA LEU A 55 20.22 -6.09 -20.47
C LEU A 55 19.22 -6.15 -21.64
N SER A 56 17.98 -5.74 -21.41
CA SER A 56 16.94 -5.69 -22.44
C SER A 56 17.22 -4.57 -23.45
N ALA A 57 17.59 -3.37 -22.95
CA ALA A 57 17.94 -2.24 -23.79
C ALA A 57 19.13 -2.54 -24.70
N VAL A 58 20.19 -3.15 -24.16
CA VAL A 58 21.39 -3.53 -24.93
C VAL A 58 21.06 -4.58 -25.99
N LYS A 59 20.16 -5.53 -25.70
CA LYS A 59 19.74 -6.57 -26.62
C LYS A 59 18.68 -6.14 -27.63
N GLN A 60 18.32 -4.84 -27.65
CA GLN A 60 17.27 -4.26 -28.49
C GLN A 60 15.94 -5.05 -28.42
N ARG A 61 15.69 -5.73 -27.33
CA ARG A 61 14.41 -6.38 -27.08
C ARG A 61 13.46 -5.34 -26.49
N PRO A 62 12.25 -5.17 -27.01
CA PRO A 62 11.29 -4.28 -26.39
C PRO A 62 11.10 -4.73 -24.94
N THR A 63 11.39 -3.83 -24.01
CA THR A 63 11.11 -4.06 -22.59
C THR A 63 9.60 -4.05 -22.42
N THR A 64 8.98 -5.21 -22.52
CA THR A 64 7.56 -5.42 -22.18
C THR A 64 7.39 -5.54 -20.66
N ARG A 65 8.29 -4.92 -19.87
CA ARG A 65 8.13 -4.98 -18.43
C ARG A 65 7.01 -4.04 -18.04
N ALA A 66 5.95 -4.62 -17.52
CA ALA A 66 4.91 -3.84 -16.86
C ALA A 66 5.52 -3.06 -15.70
N LEU A 67 5.32 -1.76 -15.68
CA LEU A 67 5.65 -0.93 -14.54
C LEU A 67 4.84 -1.46 -13.35
N ARG A 68 5.47 -1.70 -12.20
CA ARG A 68 4.75 -2.11 -11.00
C ARG A 68 4.34 -0.89 -10.21
N LEU A 69 3.07 -0.82 -9.86
CA LEU A 69 2.49 0.19 -8.98
C LEU A 69 1.87 -0.51 -7.77
N ASN A 70 2.50 -0.36 -6.61
CA ASN A 70 2.03 -0.92 -5.36
C ASN A 70 1.16 0.12 -4.63
N VAL A 71 -0.12 -0.16 -4.51
CA VAL A 71 -1.14 0.75 -3.99
C VAL A 71 -1.66 0.22 -2.65
N GLY A 72 -1.56 1.03 -1.61
CA GLY A 72 -2.26 0.82 -0.35
C GLY A 72 -3.64 1.44 -0.39
N ILE A 73 -4.65 0.74 0.11
CA ILE A 73 -6.03 1.20 0.17
C ILE A 73 -6.50 1.08 1.61
N ALA A 74 -6.79 2.20 2.26
CA ALA A 74 -7.35 2.17 3.60
C ALA A 74 -8.70 1.44 3.62
N ASP A 75 -8.97 0.70 4.70
CA ASP A 75 -10.22 -0.06 4.85
C ASP A 75 -11.47 0.83 4.76
N SER A 76 -11.35 2.10 5.17
CA SER A 76 -12.38 3.13 5.07
C SER A 76 -12.57 3.69 3.66
N PHE A 77 -11.61 3.50 2.75
CA PHE A 77 -11.63 4.11 1.43
C PHE A 77 -12.47 3.28 0.44
N PRO A 78 -13.44 3.89 -0.31
CA PRO A 78 -14.34 3.17 -1.18
C PRO A 78 -13.61 2.48 -2.36
N LYS A 79 -13.78 1.17 -2.49
CA LYS A 79 -13.14 0.36 -3.54
C LYS A 79 -13.50 0.78 -4.97
N LEU A 80 -14.75 1.17 -5.18
CA LEU A 80 -15.19 1.66 -6.49
C LEU A 80 -14.46 2.95 -6.88
N LEU A 81 -14.27 3.85 -5.91
CA LEU A 81 -13.53 5.09 -6.14
C LEU A 81 -12.04 4.80 -6.45
N THR A 82 -11.43 3.85 -5.75
CA THR A 82 -10.07 3.38 -6.05
C THR A 82 -9.96 2.91 -7.51
N TYR A 83 -10.92 2.12 -7.97
CA TYR A 83 -10.94 1.64 -9.36
C TYR A 83 -11.01 2.79 -10.35
N GLU A 84 -11.92 3.75 -10.15
CA GLU A 84 -12.08 4.90 -11.04
C GLU A 84 -10.82 5.80 -11.08
N ILE A 85 -10.15 5.97 -9.94
CA ILE A 85 -8.90 6.74 -9.86
C ILE A 85 -7.76 6.01 -10.58
N LEU A 86 -7.68 4.69 -10.46
CA LEU A 86 -6.61 3.90 -11.07
C LEU A 86 -6.84 3.57 -12.54
N LYS A 87 -8.08 3.68 -13.01
CA LYS A 87 -8.46 3.35 -14.40
C LYS A 87 -7.57 4.00 -15.47
N PRO A 88 -7.22 5.31 -15.39
CA PRO A 88 -6.33 5.92 -16.38
C PRO A 88 -4.92 5.31 -16.44
N VAL A 89 -4.49 4.63 -15.39
CA VAL A 89 -3.17 3.96 -15.36
C VAL A 89 -3.10 2.81 -16.37
N PHE A 90 -4.23 2.18 -16.67
CA PHE A 90 -4.31 1.07 -17.63
C PHE A 90 -4.30 1.54 -19.09
N ASP A 91 -4.54 2.84 -19.32
CA ASP A 91 -4.50 3.46 -20.66
C ASP A 91 -3.11 4.00 -21.00
N LEU A 92 -2.13 3.84 -20.10
CA LEU A 92 -0.75 4.26 -20.36
C LEU A 92 -0.12 3.41 -21.46
N PRO A 93 0.74 4.02 -22.31
CA PRO A 93 1.41 3.28 -23.40
C PRO A 93 2.35 2.18 -22.90
N THR A 94 2.83 2.29 -21.66
CA THR A 94 3.63 1.26 -21.01
C THR A 94 2.71 0.37 -20.17
N PRO A 95 2.76 -0.96 -20.32
CA PRO A 95 1.98 -1.86 -19.47
C PRO A 95 2.25 -1.62 -17.99
N VAL A 96 1.21 -1.47 -17.19
CA VAL A 96 1.31 -1.28 -15.73
C VAL A 96 0.65 -2.44 -15.01
N GLN A 97 1.37 -3.04 -14.06
CA GLN A 97 0.84 -4.02 -13.13
C GLN A 97 0.50 -3.29 -11.82
N VAL A 98 -0.78 -3.12 -11.53
CA VAL A 98 -1.23 -2.53 -10.27
C VAL A 98 -1.44 -3.63 -9.24
N ILE A 99 -0.81 -3.49 -8.08
CA ILE A 99 -0.94 -4.40 -6.94
C ILE A 99 -1.57 -3.62 -5.80
N CYS A 100 -2.83 -3.94 -5.47
CA CYS A 100 -3.56 -3.30 -4.39
C CYS A 100 -3.43 -4.10 -3.09
N ARG A 101 -3.19 -3.42 -1.98
CA ARG A 101 -3.17 -3.97 -0.62
C ARG A 101 -4.12 -3.18 0.24
N GLU A 102 -5.04 -3.87 0.91
CA GLU A 102 -5.98 -3.26 1.86
C GLU A 102 -5.44 -3.37 3.28
N GLY A 103 -5.77 -2.42 4.12
CA GLY A 103 -5.40 -2.43 5.53
C GLY A 103 -5.64 -1.12 6.27
N LYS A 104 -5.20 -1.07 7.50
CA LYS A 104 -5.26 0.14 8.32
C LYS A 104 -4.28 1.20 7.79
N VAL A 105 -4.67 2.47 7.90
CA VAL A 105 -3.87 3.59 7.38
C VAL A 105 -2.45 3.57 7.97
N GLU A 106 -2.30 3.31 9.27
CA GLU A 106 -1.01 3.29 9.94
C GLU A 106 -0.07 2.22 9.38
N ASP A 107 -0.59 1.00 9.14
CA ASP A 107 0.17 -0.11 8.58
C ASP A 107 0.57 0.15 7.12
N LEU A 108 -0.31 0.79 6.36
CA LEU A 108 -0.05 1.18 4.98
C LEU A 108 0.98 2.30 4.90
N LEU A 109 0.91 3.29 5.81
CA LEU A 109 1.91 4.36 5.88
C LEU A 109 3.29 3.83 6.32
N ALA A 110 3.36 2.83 7.21
CA ALA A 110 4.60 2.16 7.53
C ALA A 110 5.19 1.42 6.31
N GLN A 111 4.35 0.81 5.48
CA GLN A 111 4.77 0.18 4.24
C GLN A 111 5.21 1.21 3.18
N LEU A 112 4.56 2.38 3.11
CA LEU A 112 4.97 3.49 2.26
C LEU A 112 6.34 4.04 2.68
N ALA A 113 6.59 4.16 3.99
CA ALA A 113 7.88 4.60 4.55
C ALA A 113 9.05 3.68 4.16
N THR A 114 8.77 2.39 4.00
CA THR A 114 9.76 1.37 3.62
C THR A 114 9.74 1.05 2.12
N LEU A 115 9.14 1.92 1.30
CA LEU A 115 9.06 1.79 -0.16
C LEU A 115 8.41 0.49 -0.65
N ARG A 116 7.59 -0.15 0.20
CA ARG A 116 6.78 -1.32 -0.20
C ARG A 116 5.50 -0.95 -0.91
N LEU A 117 5.05 0.28 -0.69
CA LEU A 117 3.96 0.91 -1.40
C LEU A 117 4.48 2.19 -2.04
N ASP A 118 3.96 2.49 -3.21
CA ASP A 118 4.28 3.69 -3.96
C ASP A 118 3.29 4.81 -3.64
N ILE A 119 2.04 4.44 -3.35
CA ILE A 119 0.94 5.36 -3.05
C ILE A 119 -0.02 4.73 -2.04
N VAL A 120 -0.65 5.57 -1.22
CA VAL A 120 -1.71 5.15 -0.28
C VAL A 120 -2.94 6.02 -0.49
N PHE A 121 -4.11 5.39 -0.67
CA PHE A 121 -5.41 6.05 -0.65
C PHE A 121 -6.02 5.96 0.75
N GLY A 122 -6.38 7.10 1.30
CA GLY A 122 -7.01 7.20 2.61
C GLY A 122 -8.04 8.33 2.62
N ASP A 123 -8.86 8.35 3.64
CA ASP A 123 -9.88 9.37 3.90
C ASP A 123 -9.32 10.55 4.72
N GLU A 124 -8.13 10.38 5.31
CA GLU A 124 -7.44 11.41 6.06
C GLU A 124 -6.02 11.64 5.54
N PRO A 125 -5.48 12.85 5.66
CA PRO A 125 -4.10 13.12 5.29
C PRO A 125 -3.14 12.40 6.25
N ALA A 126 -2.02 11.93 5.72
CA ALA A 126 -0.94 11.41 6.56
C ALA A 126 -0.49 12.48 7.57
N SER A 127 -0.36 12.09 8.83
CA SER A 127 0.03 13.00 9.91
C SER A 127 1.41 13.61 9.66
N THR A 128 1.55 14.89 9.96
CA THR A 128 2.84 15.61 9.92
C THR A 128 3.83 15.11 10.99
N ALA A 129 3.37 14.31 11.95
CA ALA A 129 4.21 13.71 12.98
C ALA A 129 5.00 12.48 12.50
N LEU A 130 4.79 12.04 11.25
CA LEU A 130 5.54 10.93 10.66
C LEU A 130 7.02 11.30 10.52
N LYS A 131 7.89 10.36 10.87
CA LYS A 131 9.35 10.53 10.82
C LYS A 131 9.94 10.48 9.39
N PHE A 132 9.09 10.30 8.38
CA PHE A 132 9.49 10.23 6.98
C PHE A 132 8.72 11.25 6.14
N LYS A 133 9.27 11.63 4.99
CA LYS A 133 8.72 12.66 4.13
C LYS A 133 7.65 12.06 3.22
N THR A 134 6.40 12.53 3.36
CA THR A 134 5.28 12.18 2.50
C THR A 134 4.68 13.42 1.86
N PHE A 135 4.00 13.24 0.73
CA PHE A 135 3.22 14.27 0.08
C PHE A 135 1.74 13.89 0.14
N ASN A 136 0.90 14.77 0.65
CA ASN A 136 -0.54 14.58 0.65
C ASN A 136 -1.16 15.33 -0.52
N HIS A 137 -1.97 14.64 -1.32
CA HIS A 137 -2.73 15.21 -2.42
C HIS A 137 -4.21 15.01 -2.16
N LEU A 138 -4.95 16.11 -2.02
CA LEU A 138 -6.40 16.05 -1.92
C LEU A 138 -6.99 15.70 -3.29
N LEU A 139 -7.63 14.55 -3.39
CA LEU A 139 -8.28 14.09 -4.63
C LEU A 139 -9.73 14.59 -4.74
N GLY A 140 -10.39 14.81 -3.61
CA GLY A 140 -11.75 15.27 -3.55
C GLY A 140 -12.32 15.25 -2.13
N ALA A 141 -13.59 15.59 -1.99
CA ALA A 141 -14.31 15.48 -0.75
C ALA A 141 -15.66 14.81 -1.01
N SER A 142 -16.10 13.92 -0.12
CA SER A 142 -17.41 13.30 -0.16
C SER A 142 -18.23 13.69 1.06
N GLY A 143 -19.54 13.87 0.85
CA GLY A 143 -20.46 14.10 1.95
C GLY A 143 -20.87 12.80 2.64
N VAL A 144 -21.38 12.92 3.85
CA VAL A 144 -21.99 11.81 4.59
C VAL A 144 -23.49 11.80 4.31
N THR A 145 -24.04 10.63 4.01
CA THR A 145 -25.48 10.43 3.81
C THR A 145 -26.02 9.51 4.90
N PHE A 146 -27.12 9.93 5.51
CA PHE A 146 -27.85 9.10 6.47
C PHE A 146 -28.94 8.32 5.75
N CYS A 147 -28.92 7.00 5.90
CA CYS A 147 -29.93 6.11 5.35
C CYS A 147 -30.75 5.48 6.47
N ALA A 148 -32.05 5.39 6.30
CA ALA A 148 -32.93 4.75 7.26
C ALA A 148 -34.08 4.02 6.54
N VAL A 149 -34.73 3.06 7.22
CA VAL A 149 -35.97 2.47 6.74
C VAL A 149 -37.06 3.53 6.66
N PRO A 150 -38.02 3.45 5.72
CA PRO A 150 -39.01 4.51 5.48
C PRO A 150 -39.78 4.97 6.72
N ALA A 151 -40.10 4.06 7.64
CA ALA A 151 -40.81 4.39 8.88
C ALA A 151 -39.98 5.30 9.80
N LEU A 152 -38.67 5.04 9.92
CA LEU A 152 -37.71 5.83 10.73
C LEU A 152 -37.39 7.15 10.02
N ALA A 153 -37.15 7.11 8.71
CA ALA A 153 -36.88 8.29 7.91
C ALA A 153 -37.97 9.36 8.05
N ARG A 154 -39.26 8.99 7.87
CA ARG A 154 -40.40 9.89 8.06
C ARG A 154 -40.47 10.51 9.46
N LYS A 155 -40.00 9.76 10.49
CA LYS A 155 -40.02 10.21 11.87
C LYS A 155 -38.91 11.24 12.15
N LEU A 156 -37.78 11.08 11.48
CA LEU A 156 -36.58 11.90 11.71
C LEU A 156 -36.41 13.04 10.70
N GLU A 157 -37.14 13.02 9.58
CA GLU A 157 -37.07 14.05 8.55
C GLU A 157 -37.42 15.44 9.08
N LYS A 158 -38.43 15.51 9.97
CA LYS A 158 -38.81 16.78 10.62
C LYS A 158 -37.76 17.14 11.67
N GLY A 159 -37.05 18.25 11.43
CA GLY A 159 -36.04 18.78 12.36
C GLY A 159 -34.60 18.22 12.16
N PHE A 160 -34.33 17.55 11.05
CA PHE A 160 -32.99 17.14 10.66
C PHE A 160 -32.06 18.35 10.60
N PRO A 161 -30.80 18.27 11.08
CA PRO A 161 -30.14 17.06 11.66
C PRO A 161 -30.39 16.87 13.18
N LYS A 162 -31.05 17.83 13.88
CA LYS A 162 -31.26 17.75 15.33
C LYS A 162 -32.11 16.56 15.75
N SER A 163 -33.00 16.09 14.88
CA SER A 163 -33.82 14.91 15.10
C SER A 163 -33.04 13.59 15.19
N LEU A 164 -31.75 13.60 14.84
CA LEU A 164 -30.87 12.46 14.99
C LEU A 164 -30.37 12.28 16.42
N ASN A 165 -30.49 13.30 17.27
CA ASN A 165 -30.12 13.19 18.68
C ASN A 165 -31.00 12.10 19.33
N ASP A 166 -30.34 11.17 20.02
CA ASP A 166 -30.95 10.01 20.68
C ASP A 166 -31.68 9.02 19.75
N ALA A 167 -31.53 9.18 18.43
CA ALA A 167 -32.04 8.21 17.48
C ALA A 167 -31.14 6.96 17.41
N PRO A 168 -31.73 5.74 17.25
CA PRO A 168 -30.92 4.56 17.05
C PRO A 168 -30.12 4.68 15.75
N ALA A 169 -28.81 4.57 15.83
CA ALA A 169 -27.92 4.69 14.70
C ALA A 169 -26.91 3.54 14.65
N LEU A 170 -26.63 3.04 13.44
CA LEU A 170 -25.47 2.20 13.17
C LEU A 170 -24.36 3.11 12.66
N LEU A 171 -23.28 3.19 13.41
CA LEU A 171 -22.10 3.94 13.05
C LEU A 171 -21.00 2.97 12.63
N PRO A 172 -20.12 3.36 11.69
CA PRO A 172 -18.91 2.59 11.44
C PRO A 172 -18.09 2.53 12.73
N THR A 173 -17.45 1.38 12.96
CA THR A 173 -16.51 1.23 14.07
C THR A 173 -15.40 2.26 13.91
N GLN A 174 -15.21 3.11 14.92
CA GLN A 174 -13.99 3.91 14.98
C GLN A 174 -12.83 2.93 15.12
N ASN A 175 -11.87 3.01 14.22
CA ASN A 175 -10.60 2.30 14.39
C ASN A 175 -9.90 2.93 15.58
N THR A 176 -10.01 2.29 16.75
CA THR A 176 -9.22 2.60 17.95
C THR A 176 -7.83 2.03 17.81
#